data_f279c06169dac665fd4fa9d9893db482
#
_entry.id   f279c06169dac665fd4fa9d9893db482
#
_cell.length_a   1.000
_cell.length_b   1.000
_cell.length_c   1.000
_cell.angle_alpha   90.00
_cell.angle_beta   90.00
_cell.angle_gamma   90.00
#
_symmetry.space_group_name_H-M   'P 1'
#
loop_
_entity.id
_entity.type
_entity.pdbx_description
1 polymer ?
#
loop_
_entity_poly.entity_id
_entity_poly.type
_entity_poly.pdbx_seq_one_letter_code
_entity_poly.pdbx_strand_id
1 'polypeptide(L)'
;MREQVRDYYGDVLQSSGDLKSDACCEISAPEPHIRDALKNIHPDVANKYYGCGLIAPDGLKGKRVLDLGCGTGRDVFLLAQLVGESGEVVGVDMTDNQLAVALEHEAWHADRFGYARPNTRFLKGYIEELDQLDLEPASFDLIISNCVINLSTDKQSVFAGVRHLLKPDGVMHFADVYAERAVPEDLRTDPVLYGECLAGALAWSDFLAIAEDTGFDAPDLVDHRPLAITDETLIEKLDGLKFVSATVELRPAAANDAERQKTGDPFTLKSPHAPSSGSCCG
;
A
#
# COMPACT_ATOMS: atom_id res chain seq x y z
N MET A 1 -16.37 11.92 1.00
CA MET A 1 -15.54 10.77 0.62
C MET A 1 -14.51 10.42 1.70
N ARG A 2 -13.50 11.26 2.04
CA ARG A 2 -12.49 10.99 3.10
C ARG A 2 -13.11 10.52 4.43
N GLU A 3 -14.14 11.19 4.95
CA GLU A 3 -14.82 10.79 6.18
C GLU A 3 -15.52 9.43 6.04
N GLN A 4 -16.09 9.12 4.89
CA GLN A 4 -16.72 7.83 4.63
C GLN A 4 -15.72 6.68 4.63
N VAL A 5 -14.52 6.89 4.05
CA VAL A 5 -13.41 5.91 4.09
C VAL A 5 -12.93 5.72 5.52
N ARG A 6 -12.70 6.81 6.25
CA ARG A 6 -12.29 6.75 7.66
C ARG A 6 -13.30 5.96 8.50
N ASP A 7 -14.59 6.25 8.34
CA ASP A 7 -15.65 5.59 9.10
C ASP A 7 -15.80 4.11 8.68
N TYR A 8 -15.60 3.79 7.38
CA TYR A 8 -15.63 2.41 6.88
C TYR A 8 -14.51 1.55 7.48
N TYR A 9 -13.26 2.01 7.44
CA TYR A 9 -12.11 1.28 8.00
C TYR A 9 -11.98 1.42 9.52
N GLY A 10 -12.52 2.47 10.12
CA GLY A 10 -12.49 2.68 11.56
C GLY A 10 -13.59 1.95 12.33
N ASP A 11 -14.80 1.91 11.78
CA ASP A 11 -15.99 1.50 12.53
C ASP A 11 -16.76 0.32 11.89
N VAL A 12 -16.66 0.12 10.56
CA VAL A 12 -17.46 -0.89 9.84
C VAL A 12 -16.71 -2.21 9.68
N LEU A 13 -15.47 -2.17 9.20
CA LEU A 13 -14.65 -3.37 9.04
C LEU A 13 -14.10 -3.85 10.37
N GLN A 14 -14.36 -5.11 10.70
CA GLN A 14 -13.88 -5.75 11.92
C GLN A 14 -12.76 -6.77 11.66
N SER A 15 -12.71 -7.33 10.45
CA SER A 15 -11.70 -8.28 10.03
C SER A 15 -11.50 -8.26 8.51
N SER A 16 -10.38 -8.78 8.03
CA SER A 16 -10.10 -8.94 6.60
C SER A 16 -11.11 -9.86 5.87
N GLY A 17 -11.84 -10.72 6.59
CA GLY A 17 -12.88 -11.57 6.04
C GLY A 17 -14.16 -10.84 5.61
N ASP A 18 -14.30 -9.56 5.92
CA ASP A 18 -15.48 -8.74 5.57
C ASP A 18 -15.40 -8.14 4.14
N LEU A 19 -14.24 -8.30 3.46
CA LEU A 19 -14.02 -7.82 2.10
C LEU A 19 -14.70 -8.71 1.05
N LYS A 20 -15.19 -8.10 -0.05
CA LYS A 20 -15.98 -8.74 -1.11
C LYS A 20 -15.20 -9.05 -2.38
N SER A 21 -13.95 -8.65 -2.44
CA SER A 21 -13.05 -8.94 -3.56
C SER A 21 -11.80 -9.67 -3.07
N ASP A 22 -11.06 -10.30 -4.00
CA ASP A 22 -9.77 -10.92 -3.70
C ASP A 22 -8.60 -9.92 -3.79
N ALA A 23 -8.90 -8.63 -3.83
CA ALA A 23 -7.87 -7.57 -3.91
C ALA A 23 -6.79 -7.73 -2.83
N CYS A 24 -7.20 -8.12 -1.61
CA CYS A 24 -6.34 -8.29 -0.45
C CYS A 24 -5.81 -9.73 -0.23
N CYS A 25 -5.85 -10.57 -1.27
CA CYS A 25 -5.35 -11.95 -1.16
C CYS A 25 -3.86 -12.06 -1.49
N GLU A 26 -3.09 -12.61 -0.55
CA GLU A 26 -1.69 -12.97 -0.76
C GLU A 26 -1.58 -14.32 -1.51
N ILE A 27 -0.90 -14.36 -2.66
CA ILE A 27 -0.87 -15.55 -3.53
C ILE A 27 0.36 -16.41 -3.29
N SER A 28 1.47 -15.85 -2.85
CA SER A 28 2.71 -16.58 -2.63
C SER A 28 3.07 -16.63 -1.15
N ALA A 29 3.49 -17.81 -0.68
CA ALA A 29 3.99 -17.91 0.70
C ALA A 29 5.24 -17.03 0.85
N PRO A 30 5.26 -16.15 1.88
CA PRO A 30 6.41 -15.28 2.12
C PRO A 30 7.70 -16.08 2.33
N GLU A 31 8.83 -15.47 2.04
CA GLU A 31 10.13 -16.05 2.34
C GLU A 31 10.27 -16.44 3.82
N PRO A 32 11.08 -17.47 4.16
CA PRO A 32 11.17 -17.99 5.52
C PRO A 32 11.45 -16.94 6.58
N HIS A 33 12.35 -15.98 6.31
CA HIS A 33 12.70 -14.92 7.25
C HIS A 33 11.55 -13.93 7.48
N ILE A 34 10.76 -13.63 6.45
CA ILE A 34 9.57 -12.78 6.56
C ILE A 34 8.47 -13.49 7.35
N ARG A 35 8.24 -14.80 7.08
CA ARG A 35 7.29 -15.59 7.87
C ARG A 35 7.66 -15.64 9.36
N ASP A 36 8.95 -15.72 9.66
CA ASP A 36 9.42 -15.72 11.05
C ASP A 36 9.26 -14.34 11.69
N ALA A 37 9.50 -13.26 10.94
CA ALA A 37 9.23 -11.90 11.41
C ALA A 37 7.73 -11.66 11.67
N LEU A 38 6.85 -12.13 10.80
CA LEU A 38 5.39 -12.04 10.98
C LEU A 38 4.89 -12.72 12.25
N LYS A 39 5.52 -13.81 12.70
CA LYS A 39 5.18 -14.49 13.98
C LYS A 39 5.47 -13.64 15.22
N ASN A 40 6.26 -12.59 15.07
CA ASN A 40 6.56 -11.66 16.16
C ASN A 40 5.62 -10.44 16.19
N ILE A 41 4.59 -10.40 15.34
CA ILE A 41 3.57 -9.35 15.35
C ILE A 41 2.48 -9.73 16.37
N HIS A 42 2.05 -8.73 17.17
CA HIS A 42 0.99 -8.94 18.15
C HIS A 42 -0.32 -9.30 17.46
N PRO A 43 -1.10 -10.26 17.97
CA PRO A 43 -2.35 -10.72 17.35
C PRO A 43 -3.36 -9.58 17.09
N ASP A 44 -3.49 -8.62 18.02
CA ASP A 44 -4.41 -7.49 17.87
C ASP A 44 -4.03 -6.56 16.69
N VAL A 45 -2.74 -6.52 16.35
CA VAL A 45 -2.23 -5.82 15.18
C VAL A 45 -2.43 -6.65 13.91
N ALA A 46 -2.08 -7.95 13.97
CA ALA A 46 -2.11 -8.83 12.80
C ALA A 46 -3.54 -9.10 12.29
N ASN A 47 -4.54 -9.18 13.18
CA ASN A 47 -5.92 -9.53 12.83
C ASN A 47 -6.69 -8.42 12.10
N LYS A 48 -6.16 -7.18 12.06
CA LYS A 48 -6.78 -6.01 11.42
C LYS A 48 -5.96 -5.56 10.21
N TYR A 49 -5.64 -6.47 9.32
CA TYR A 49 -4.87 -6.19 8.11
C TYR A 49 -5.75 -6.21 6.85
N TYR A 50 -5.67 -5.16 6.03
CA TYR A 50 -6.48 -4.96 4.84
C TYR A 50 -5.65 -4.71 3.56
N GLY A 51 -4.35 -5.05 3.58
CA GLY A 51 -3.44 -4.83 2.45
C GLY A 51 -3.57 -5.86 1.33
N CYS A 52 -3.18 -5.48 0.11
CA CYS A 52 -3.24 -6.28 -1.11
C CYS A 52 -2.06 -7.26 -1.30
N GLY A 53 -1.22 -7.43 -0.30
CA GLY A 53 -0.05 -8.29 -0.38
C GLY A 53 1.00 -7.95 0.68
N LEU A 54 2.13 -8.62 0.61
CA LEU A 54 3.25 -8.37 1.50
C LEU A 54 4.26 -7.44 0.84
N ILE A 55 4.51 -6.27 1.43
CA ILE A 55 5.50 -5.32 0.95
C ILE A 55 6.73 -5.34 1.86
N ALA A 56 7.70 -6.18 1.52
CA ALA A 56 8.94 -6.32 2.27
C ALA A 56 10.12 -6.56 1.31
N PRO A 57 10.63 -5.53 0.63
CA PRO A 57 11.77 -5.68 -0.27
C PRO A 57 13.06 -5.99 0.51
N ASP A 58 14.05 -6.50 -0.19
CA ASP A 58 15.36 -6.84 0.38
C ASP A 58 16.21 -5.60 0.75
N GLY A 59 17.25 -5.81 1.57
CA GLY A 59 18.29 -4.81 1.80
C GLY A 59 17.88 -3.66 2.74
N LEU A 60 16.95 -3.88 3.67
CA LEU A 60 16.37 -2.86 4.53
C LEU A 60 17.21 -2.47 5.74
N LYS A 61 18.25 -3.22 6.10
CA LYS A 61 19.03 -3.00 7.33
C LYS A 61 19.56 -1.56 7.44
N GLY A 62 19.21 -0.89 8.54
CA GLY A 62 19.58 0.50 8.83
C GLY A 62 18.83 1.55 8.03
N LYS A 63 17.85 1.17 7.22
CA LYS A 63 17.06 2.07 6.39
C LYS A 63 16.01 2.83 7.20
N ARG A 64 15.63 4.00 6.67
CA ARG A 64 14.49 4.80 7.15
C ARG A 64 13.32 4.61 6.18
N VAL A 65 12.22 4.08 6.70
CA VAL A 65 11.05 3.68 5.93
C VAL A 65 9.81 4.48 6.35
N LEU A 66 8.94 4.83 5.38
CA LEU A 66 7.63 5.42 5.63
C LEU A 66 6.55 4.48 5.09
N ASP A 67 5.53 4.21 5.88
CA ASP A 67 4.33 3.46 5.50
C ASP A 67 3.12 4.39 5.42
N LEU A 68 2.52 4.48 4.24
CA LEU A 68 1.35 5.33 3.96
C LEU A 68 0.07 4.52 4.14
N GLY A 69 -0.77 4.93 5.10
CA GLY A 69 -1.97 4.20 5.48
C GLY A 69 -1.64 2.95 6.29
N CYS A 70 -0.82 3.12 7.31
CA CYS A 70 -0.25 2.01 8.08
C CYS A 70 -1.26 1.22 8.92
N GLY A 71 -2.50 1.72 9.09
CA GLY A 71 -3.53 1.09 9.91
C GLY A 71 -3.05 0.80 11.33
N THR A 72 -3.22 -0.44 11.78
CA THR A 72 -2.73 -0.91 13.11
C THR A 72 -1.23 -1.15 13.17
N GLY A 73 -0.48 -0.88 12.08
CA GLY A 73 0.96 -0.95 12.07
C GLY A 73 1.54 -2.35 11.75
N ARG A 74 0.78 -3.29 11.18
CA ARG A 74 1.31 -4.63 10.87
C ARG A 74 2.58 -4.55 10.02
N ASP A 75 2.54 -3.80 8.91
CA ASP A 75 3.68 -3.67 7.99
C ASP A 75 4.77 -2.80 8.61
N VAL A 76 4.43 -1.78 9.41
CA VAL A 76 5.39 -0.99 10.20
C VAL A 76 6.20 -1.89 11.14
N PHE A 77 5.55 -2.75 11.94
CA PHE A 77 6.25 -3.63 12.88
C PHE A 77 7.01 -4.76 12.17
N LEU A 78 6.53 -5.25 11.03
CA LEU A 78 7.29 -6.17 10.20
C LEU A 78 8.59 -5.51 9.73
N LEU A 79 8.47 -4.34 9.11
CA LEU A 79 9.63 -3.59 8.59
C LEU A 79 10.56 -3.13 9.70
N ALA A 80 10.06 -2.82 10.89
CA ALA A 80 10.85 -2.46 12.06
C ALA A 80 11.87 -3.56 12.44
N GLN A 81 11.49 -4.84 12.29
CA GLN A 81 12.40 -5.96 12.47
C GLN A 81 13.44 -6.03 11.35
N LEU A 82 13.04 -5.79 10.10
CA LEU A 82 13.91 -5.92 8.92
C LEU A 82 14.94 -4.80 8.82
N VAL A 83 14.56 -3.57 9.22
CA VAL A 83 15.50 -2.45 9.28
C VAL A 83 16.47 -2.57 10.47
N GLY A 84 16.10 -3.32 11.50
CA GLY A 84 16.89 -3.51 12.71
C GLY A 84 16.88 -2.28 13.64
N GLU A 85 17.48 -2.41 14.82
CA GLU A 85 17.45 -1.38 15.87
C GLU A 85 18.03 -0.02 15.42
N SER A 86 18.92 0.00 14.44
CA SER A 86 19.54 1.24 13.88
C SER A 86 18.73 1.91 12.78
N GLY A 87 17.71 1.23 12.24
CA GLY A 87 16.77 1.79 11.27
C GLY A 87 15.56 2.43 11.95
N GLU A 88 14.72 3.07 11.18
CA GLU A 88 13.47 3.70 11.65
C GLU A 88 12.32 3.39 10.69
N VAL A 89 11.13 3.11 11.23
CA VAL A 89 9.92 2.99 10.43
C VAL A 89 8.87 3.96 10.94
N VAL A 90 8.40 4.83 10.05
CA VAL A 90 7.33 5.79 10.33
C VAL A 90 6.05 5.31 9.68
N GLY A 91 4.95 5.24 10.42
CA GLY A 91 3.61 4.95 9.88
C GLY A 91 2.74 6.20 9.90
N VAL A 92 2.02 6.46 8.81
CA VAL A 92 1.01 7.53 8.73
C VAL A 92 -0.34 6.91 8.49
N ASP A 93 -1.34 7.30 9.30
CA ASP A 93 -2.74 6.91 9.10
C ASP A 93 -3.69 8.03 9.54
N MET A 94 -4.86 8.11 8.92
CA MET A 94 -5.87 9.12 9.27
C MET A 94 -6.81 8.68 10.40
N THR A 95 -6.78 7.40 10.78
CA THR A 95 -7.77 6.74 11.64
C THR A 95 -7.27 6.62 13.07
N ASP A 96 -7.89 7.34 14.00
CA ASP A 96 -7.51 7.33 15.43
C ASP A 96 -7.55 5.92 16.05
N ASN A 97 -8.60 5.16 15.74
CA ASN A 97 -8.79 3.81 16.31
C ASN A 97 -7.69 2.83 15.85
N GLN A 98 -7.22 2.97 14.61
CA GLN A 98 -6.13 2.14 14.09
C GLN A 98 -4.80 2.51 14.76
N LEU A 99 -4.48 3.80 14.79
CA LEU A 99 -3.26 4.30 15.43
C LEU A 99 -3.22 4.01 16.92
N ALA A 100 -4.36 4.03 17.62
CA ALA A 100 -4.42 3.68 19.04
C ALA A 100 -3.94 2.26 19.28
N VAL A 101 -4.32 1.29 18.43
CA VAL A 101 -3.83 -0.10 18.52
C VAL A 101 -2.32 -0.15 18.26
N ALA A 102 -1.82 0.53 17.23
CA ALA A 102 -0.39 0.56 16.94
C ALA A 102 0.42 1.09 18.13
N LEU A 103 0.02 2.24 18.68
CA LEU A 103 0.69 2.88 19.82
C LEU A 103 0.65 2.04 21.09
N GLU A 104 -0.47 1.34 21.36
CA GLU A 104 -0.60 0.44 22.52
C GLU A 104 0.43 -0.69 22.49
N HIS A 105 0.77 -1.19 21.29
CA HIS A 105 1.66 -2.34 21.14
C HIS A 105 3.10 -1.99 20.75
N GLU A 106 3.44 -0.70 20.65
CA GLU A 106 4.77 -0.27 20.21
C GLU A 106 5.88 -0.75 21.17
N ALA A 107 5.70 -0.56 22.46
CA ALA A 107 6.67 -0.99 23.49
C ALA A 107 6.78 -2.53 23.54
N TRP A 108 5.66 -3.25 23.37
CA TRP A 108 5.64 -4.71 23.33
C TRP A 108 6.46 -5.25 22.15
N HIS A 109 6.36 -4.62 20.98
CA HIS A 109 7.14 -5.02 19.81
C HIS A 109 8.63 -4.74 20.00
N ALA A 110 9.00 -3.59 20.57
CA ALA A 110 10.41 -3.30 20.86
C ALA A 110 11.03 -4.35 21.80
N ASP A 111 10.32 -4.72 22.88
CA ASP A 111 10.76 -5.79 23.79
C ASP A 111 10.83 -7.15 23.06
N ARG A 112 9.82 -7.48 22.28
CA ARG A 112 9.77 -8.73 21.49
C ARG A 112 10.93 -8.86 20.49
N PHE A 113 11.37 -7.74 19.90
CA PHE A 113 12.51 -7.69 18.96
C PHE A 113 13.87 -7.61 19.67
N GLY A 114 13.90 -7.41 20.99
CA GLY A 114 15.10 -7.23 21.77
C GLY A 114 15.75 -5.86 21.63
N TYR A 115 14.97 -4.84 21.31
CA TYR A 115 15.44 -3.47 21.12
C TYR A 115 15.36 -2.68 22.43
N ALA A 116 16.32 -1.80 22.70
CA ALA A 116 16.34 -0.96 23.90
C ALA A 116 15.20 0.07 23.93
N ARG A 117 14.68 0.43 22.76
CA ARG A 117 13.54 1.34 22.56
C ARG A 117 12.86 1.05 21.23
N PRO A 118 11.59 1.45 21.05
CA PRO A 118 10.93 1.38 19.75
C PRO A 118 11.74 2.11 18.67
N ASN A 119 11.84 1.51 17.51
CA ASN A 119 12.36 2.09 16.28
C ASN A 119 11.24 2.44 15.30
N THR A 120 10.02 2.57 15.82
CA THR A 120 8.81 2.94 15.11
C THR A 120 8.33 4.32 15.56
N ARG A 121 7.58 5.00 14.71
CA ARG A 121 6.90 6.26 15.00
C ARG A 121 5.59 6.30 14.24
N PHE A 122 4.48 6.65 14.92
CA PHE A 122 3.17 6.74 14.30
C PHE A 122 2.68 8.19 14.27
N LEU A 123 2.18 8.64 13.12
CA LEU A 123 1.68 9.98 12.88
C LEU A 123 0.25 9.93 12.39
N LYS A 124 -0.60 10.76 12.97
CA LYS A 124 -1.94 10.98 12.43
C LYS A 124 -1.87 12.00 11.31
N GLY A 125 -2.38 11.63 10.13
CA GLY A 125 -2.46 12.53 8.98
C GLY A 125 -3.06 11.89 7.75
N TYR A 126 -3.32 12.72 6.76
CA TYR A 126 -3.77 12.29 5.45
C TYR A 126 -2.57 12.12 4.51
N ILE A 127 -2.59 11.08 3.70
CA ILE A 127 -1.49 10.79 2.77
C ILE A 127 -1.38 11.83 1.64
N GLU A 128 -2.41 12.62 1.39
CA GLU A 128 -2.41 13.76 0.47
C GLU A 128 -1.80 15.04 1.09
N GLU A 129 -1.55 15.05 2.39
CA GLU A 129 -1.13 16.23 3.15
C GLU A 129 0.18 15.96 3.91
N LEU A 130 1.10 15.20 3.27
CA LEU A 130 2.38 14.80 3.88
C LEU A 130 3.28 15.99 4.25
N ASP A 131 3.11 17.11 3.57
CA ASP A 131 3.81 18.38 3.84
C ASP A 131 3.38 19.05 5.15
N GLN A 132 2.22 18.67 5.71
CA GLN A 132 1.73 19.17 6.99
C GLN A 132 2.24 18.35 8.18
N LEU A 133 2.90 17.21 7.91
CA LEU A 133 3.42 16.33 8.94
C LEU A 133 4.88 16.68 9.27
N ASP A 134 5.28 16.36 10.49
CA ASP A 134 6.67 16.50 10.94
C ASP A 134 7.55 15.41 10.31
N LEU A 135 7.74 15.51 8.98
CA LEU A 135 8.54 14.61 8.15
C LEU A 135 9.62 15.42 7.43
N GLU A 136 10.86 14.96 7.54
CA GLU A 136 12.00 15.65 6.94
C GLU A 136 12.08 15.34 5.43
N PRO A 137 12.22 16.36 4.56
CA PRO A 137 12.39 16.16 3.12
C PRO A 137 13.62 15.32 2.79
N ALA A 138 13.54 14.55 1.69
CA ALA A 138 14.63 13.74 1.15
C ALA A 138 15.31 12.85 2.20
N SER A 139 14.54 12.28 3.13
CA SER A 139 15.06 11.54 4.28
C SER A 139 14.74 10.06 4.30
N PHE A 140 13.79 9.60 3.49
CA PHE A 140 13.39 8.19 3.44
C PHE A 140 14.11 7.42 2.35
N ASP A 141 14.62 6.25 2.70
CA ASP A 141 15.21 5.28 1.77
C ASP A 141 14.14 4.50 1.01
N LEU A 142 13.02 4.25 1.68
CA LEU A 142 11.88 3.51 1.16
C LEU A 142 10.59 4.16 1.64
N ILE A 143 9.63 4.31 0.74
CA ILE A 143 8.24 4.63 1.08
C ILE A 143 7.37 3.50 0.56
N ILE A 144 6.52 2.95 1.41
CA ILE A 144 5.57 1.89 1.03
C ILE A 144 4.13 2.37 1.13
N SER A 145 3.25 1.70 0.39
CA SER A 145 1.79 1.82 0.54
C SER A 145 1.12 0.52 0.09
N ASN A 146 0.08 0.10 0.77
CA ASN A 146 -0.57 -1.17 0.51
C ASN A 146 -2.10 -1.01 0.44
N CYS A 147 -2.64 -0.91 -0.79
CA CYS A 147 -4.07 -0.71 -1.08
C CYS A 147 -4.69 0.56 -0.45
N VAL A 148 -3.94 1.64 -0.40
CA VAL A 148 -4.39 2.89 0.26
C VAL A 148 -4.50 4.06 -0.72
N ILE A 149 -3.63 4.13 -1.74
CA ILE A 149 -3.59 5.27 -2.66
C ILE A 149 -4.91 5.42 -3.42
N ASN A 150 -5.56 4.31 -3.76
CA ASN A 150 -6.87 4.34 -4.41
C ASN A 150 -7.97 4.95 -3.55
N LEU A 151 -7.82 4.97 -2.24
CA LEU A 151 -8.75 5.60 -1.30
C LEU A 151 -8.56 7.13 -1.21
N SER A 152 -7.42 7.64 -1.69
CA SER A 152 -7.19 9.08 -1.76
C SER A 152 -8.00 9.73 -2.87
N THR A 153 -8.51 10.92 -2.59
CA THR A 153 -9.22 11.77 -3.57
C THR A 153 -8.27 12.65 -4.39
N ASP A 154 -7.01 12.77 -3.97
CA ASP A 154 -5.98 13.57 -4.62
C ASP A 154 -4.65 12.79 -4.71
N LYS A 155 -4.59 11.88 -5.67
CA LYS A 155 -3.42 11.04 -5.88
C LYS A 155 -2.20 11.82 -6.37
N GLN A 156 -2.41 12.93 -7.09
CA GLN A 156 -1.34 13.82 -7.51
C GLN A 156 -0.56 14.36 -6.29
N SER A 157 -1.28 14.85 -5.27
CA SER A 157 -0.65 15.33 -4.03
C SER A 157 0.04 14.22 -3.26
N VAL A 158 -0.50 12.98 -3.26
CA VAL A 158 0.18 11.82 -2.64
C VAL A 158 1.54 11.59 -3.30
N PHE A 159 1.59 11.44 -4.64
CA PHE A 159 2.85 11.17 -5.34
C PHE A 159 3.83 12.35 -5.24
N ALA A 160 3.36 13.59 -5.28
CA ALA A 160 4.20 14.76 -5.08
C ALA A 160 4.82 14.79 -3.66
N GLY A 161 4.04 14.48 -2.62
CA GLY A 161 4.51 14.36 -1.25
C GLY A 161 5.53 13.25 -1.08
N VAL A 162 5.27 12.06 -1.66
CA VAL A 162 6.22 10.95 -1.68
C VAL A 162 7.54 11.37 -2.35
N ARG A 163 7.46 12.01 -3.53
CA ARG A 163 8.65 12.49 -4.25
C ARG A 163 9.47 13.47 -3.43
N HIS A 164 8.81 14.33 -2.65
CA HIS A 164 9.47 15.29 -1.77
C HIS A 164 10.21 14.62 -0.60
N LEU A 165 9.66 13.55 -0.06
CA LEU A 165 10.18 12.85 1.12
C LEU A 165 11.26 11.80 0.78
N LEU A 166 11.25 11.24 -0.42
CA LEU A 166 12.24 10.26 -0.87
C LEU A 166 13.62 10.89 -1.05
N LYS A 167 14.65 10.17 -0.60
CA LYS A 167 16.05 10.43 -0.97
C LYS A 167 16.20 10.35 -2.50
N PRO A 168 17.25 10.97 -3.07
CA PRO A 168 17.50 10.87 -4.53
C PRO A 168 17.64 9.43 -5.05
N ASP A 169 18.15 8.51 -4.23
CA ASP A 169 18.31 7.08 -4.47
C ASP A 169 17.25 6.22 -3.76
N GLY A 170 16.25 6.87 -3.18
CA GLY A 170 15.13 6.20 -2.50
C GLY A 170 14.16 5.57 -3.49
N VAL A 171 13.30 4.70 -2.98
CA VAL A 171 12.30 3.96 -3.76
C VAL A 171 10.94 4.06 -3.10
N MET A 172 9.89 4.29 -3.89
CA MET A 172 8.54 3.97 -3.48
C MET A 172 8.19 2.57 -3.98
N HIS A 173 7.84 1.65 -3.08
CA HIS A 173 7.42 0.29 -3.40
C HIS A 173 6.00 0.07 -2.85
N PHE A 174 5.04 -0.10 -3.72
CA PHE A 174 3.64 -0.15 -3.30
C PHE A 174 2.80 -1.11 -4.13
N ALA A 175 1.72 -1.59 -3.54
CA ALA A 175 0.72 -2.42 -4.20
C ALA A 175 -0.63 -1.72 -4.20
N ASP A 176 -1.31 -1.73 -5.34
CA ASP A 176 -2.67 -1.21 -5.43
C ASP A 176 -3.43 -1.85 -6.63
N VAL A 177 -4.71 -1.53 -6.75
CA VAL A 177 -5.57 -1.99 -7.85
C VAL A 177 -5.56 -0.97 -8.98
N TYR A 178 -5.42 -1.44 -10.21
CA TYR A 178 -5.51 -0.63 -11.43
C TYR A 178 -6.64 -1.10 -12.32
N ALA A 179 -7.26 -0.17 -13.04
CA ALA A 179 -8.29 -0.45 -14.02
C ALA A 179 -7.75 -0.45 -15.46
N GLU A 180 -8.32 -1.27 -16.34
CA GLU A 180 -7.99 -1.32 -17.77
C GLU A 180 -8.26 0.03 -18.47
N ARG A 181 -9.29 0.74 -18.02
CA ARG A 181 -9.70 2.08 -18.46
C ARG A 181 -10.28 2.87 -17.29
N ALA A 182 -10.48 4.16 -17.46
CA ALA A 182 -11.04 5.00 -16.42
C ALA A 182 -12.36 4.43 -15.87
N VAL A 183 -12.46 4.34 -14.53
CA VAL A 183 -13.68 3.92 -13.88
C VAL A 183 -14.77 4.97 -14.14
N PRO A 184 -15.97 4.57 -14.61
CA PRO A 184 -17.08 5.47 -14.85
C PRO A 184 -17.45 6.31 -13.62
N GLU A 185 -17.85 7.57 -13.84
CA GLU A 185 -18.10 8.53 -12.76
C GLU A 185 -19.20 8.09 -11.78
N ASP A 186 -20.24 7.45 -12.29
CA ASP A 186 -21.34 6.89 -11.48
C ASP A 186 -20.90 5.77 -10.55
N LEU A 187 -19.85 5.04 -10.90
CA LEU A 187 -19.25 3.99 -10.08
C LEU A 187 -18.26 4.53 -9.04
N ARG A 188 -17.65 5.70 -9.30
CA ARG A 188 -16.67 6.32 -8.38
C ARG A 188 -17.26 6.73 -7.04
N THR A 189 -18.57 6.89 -6.97
CA THR A 189 -19.29 7.27 -5.76
C THR A 189 -19.98 6.11 -5.04
N ASP A 190 -19.88 4.89 -5.58
CA ASP A 190 -20.43 3.69 -4.95
C ASP A 190 -19.61 3.33 -3.69
N PRO A 191 -20.20 3.34 -2.48
CA PRO A 191 -19.45 3.12 -1.25
C PRO A 191 -18.81 1.72 -1.15
N VAL A 192 -19.46 0.70 -1.76
CA VAL A 192 -18.95 -0.68 -1.73
C VAL A 192 -17.74 -0.78 -2.65
N LEU A 193 -17.86 -0.32 -3.90
CA LEU A 193 -16.73 -0.30 -4.84
C LEU A 193 -15.57 0.54 -4.32
N TYR A 194 -15.87 1.61 -3.57
CA TYR A 194 -14.83 2.45 -2.99
C TYR A 194 -14.08 1.73 -1.86
N GLY A 195 -14.80 1.09 -0.95
CA GLY A 195 -14.21 0.29 0.12
C GLY A 195 -13.39 -0.92 -0.37
N GLU A 196 -13.76 -1.47 -1.54
CA GLU A 196 -13.01 -2.54 -2.22
C GLU A 196 -11.83 -2.03 -3.07
N CYS A 197 -11.45 -0.77 -2.97
CA CYS A 197 -10.39 -0.11 -3.77
C CYS A 197 -10.64 -0.10 -5.30
N LEU A 198 -11.85 -0.44 -5.76
CA LEU A 198 -12.21 -0.51 -7.18
C LEU A 198 -12.66 0.85 -7.73
N ALA A 199 -13.52 1.58 -6.99
CA ALA A 199 -14.04 2.87 -7.44
C ALA A 199 -12.95 3.93 -7.62
N GLY A 200 -11.92 3.90 -6.77
CA GLY A 200 -10.79 4.82 -6.82
C GLY A 200 -9.63 4.33 -7.69
N ALA A 201 -9.72 3.14 -8.29
CA ALA A 201 -8.65 2.59 -9.11
C ALA A 201 -8.34 3.50 -10.30
N LEU A 202 -7.06 3.83 -10.47
CA LEU A 202 -6.59 4.56 -11.65
C LEU A 202 -6.59 3.63 -12.87
N ALA A 203 -6.92 4.18 -14.04
CA ALA A 203 -6.49 3.54 -15.27
C ALA A 203 -4.95 3.50 -15.30
N TRP A 204 -4.37 2.42 -15.82
CA TRP A 204 -2.91 2.29 -15.85
C TRP A 204 -2.23 3.47 -16.56
N SER A 205 -2.83 3.95 -17.65
CA SER A 205 -2.35 5.15 -18.39
C SER A 205 -2.35 6.42 -17.53
N ASP A 206 -3.38 6.61 -16.69
CA ASP A 206 -3.50 7.79 -15.83
C ASP A 206 -2.45 7.74 -14.71
N PHE A 207 -2.21 6.54 -14.16
CA PHE A 207 -1.14 6.34 -13.19
C PHE A 207 0.23 6.69 -13.78
N LEU A 208 0.55 6.23 -15.00
CA LEU A 208 1.80 6.57 -15.68
C LEU A 208 1.98 8.08 -15.85
N ALA A 209 0.91 8.77 -16.24
CA ALA A 209 0.94 10.24 -16.39
C ALA A 209 1.19 10.94 -15.05
N ILE A 210 0.52 10.52 -13.96
CA ILE A 210 0.72 11.08 -12.62
C ILE A 210 2.16 10.85 -12.15
N ALA A 211 2.71 9.65 -12.33
CA ALA A 211 4.08 9.34 -11.94
C ALA A 211 5.10 10.24 -12.67
N GLU A 212 4.93 10.41 -13.98
CA GLU A 212 5.76 11.31 -14.78
C GLU A 212 5.64 12.77 -14.34
N ASP A 213 4.42 13.27 -14.19
CA ASP A 213 4.14 14.66 -13.81
C ASP A 213 4.68 15.01 -12.41
N THR A 214 4.78 14.02 -11.52
CA THR A 214 5.30 14.20 -10.16
C THR A 214 6.80 13.93 -10.03
N GLY A 215 7.50 13.67 -11.15
CA GLY A 215 8.95 13.59 -11.21
C GLY A 215 9.52 12.23 -10.86
N PHE A 216 8.81 11.16 -11.18
CA PHE A 216 9.31 9.80 -11.14
C PHE A 216 9.71 9.31 -12.54
N ASP A 217 10.62 8.34 -12.58
CA ASP A 217 10.91 7.56 -13.79
C ASP A 217 9.73 6.63 -14.11
N ALA A 218 9.80 6.00 -15.30
CA ALA A 218 8.84 4.97 -15.68
C ALA A 218 8.78 3.87 -14.60
N PRO A 219 7.56 3.49 -14.12
CA PRO A 219 7.42 2.49 -13.07
C PRO A 219 8.00 1.13 -13.44
N ASP A 220 8.66 0.47 -12.50
CA ASP A 220 9.00 -0.95 -12.61
C ASP A 220 7.82 -1.79 -12.10
N LEU A 221 7.24 -2.61 -12.98
CA LEU A 221 6.18 -3.56 -12.62
C LEU A 221 6.84 -4.80 -11.98
N VAL A 222 6.77 -4.89 -10.65
CA VAL A 222 7.39 -5.97 -9.87
C VAL A 222 6.57 -7.25 -9.94
N ASP A 223 5.25 -7.13 -9.75
CA ASP A 223 4.30 -8.24 -9.80
C ASP A 223 2.91 -7.74 -10.22
N HIS A 224 2.10 -8.62 -10.81
CA HIS A 224 0.72 -8.31 -11.15
C HIS A 224 -0.13 -9.56 -11.29
N ARG A 225 -1.41 -9.41 -11.01
CA ARG A 225 -2.41 -10.45 -11.23
C ARG A 225 -3.77 -9.86 -11.62
N PRO A 226 -4.54 -10.54 -12.47
CA PRO A 226 -5.95 -10.20 -12.67
C PRO A 226 -6.71 -10.30 -11.35
N LEU A 227 -7.59 -9.34 -11.10
CA LEU A 227 -8.47 -9.35 -9.94
C LEU A 227 -9.70 -10.21 -10.25
N ALA A 228 -9.99 -11.18 -9.39
CA ALA A 228 -11.20 -11.96 -9.48
C ALA A 228 -12.32 -11.29 -8.67
N ILE A 229 -13.41 -10.91 -9.33
CA ILE A 229 -14.61 -10.38 -8.69
C ILE A 229 -15.67 -11.48 -8.75
N THR A 230 -16.12 -11.95 -7.60
CA THR A 230 -17.04 -13.08 -7.48
C THR A 230 -18.47 -12.67 -7.12
N ASP A 231 -18.66 -11.44 -6.64
CA ASP A 231 -19.98 -10.90 -6.32
C ASP A 231 -20.74 -10.55 -7.62
N GLU A 232 -21.87 -11.23 -7.87
CA GLU A 232 -22.66 -11.07 -9.10
C GLU A 232 -23.16 -9.62 -9.27
N THR A 233 -23.50 -8.92 -8.18
CA THR A 233 -23.97 -7.54 -8.22
C THR A 233 -22.86 -6.59 -8.66
N LEU A 234 -21.62 -6.84 -8.23
CA LEU A 234 -20.46 -6.05 -8.64
C LEU A 234 -20.11 -6.35 -10.11
N ILE A 235 -20.18 -7.60 -10.54
CA ILE A 235 -19.94 -7.98 -11.95
C ILE A 235 -20.90 -7.25 -12.88
N GLU A 236 -22.20 -7.22 -12.56
CA GLU A 236 -23.19 -6.50 -13.35
C GLU A 236 -22.92 -4.99 -13.40
N LYS A 237 -22.58 -4.36 -12.25
CA LYS A 237 -22.28 -2.94 -12.18
C LYS A 237 -21.05 -2.54 -12.99
N LEU A 238 -20.02 -3.36 -12.97
CA LEU A 238 -18.73 -3.08 -13.61
C LEU A 238 -18.74 -3.26 -15.13
N ASP A 239 -19.77 -3.90 -15.71
CA ASP A 239 -19.98 -4.06 -17.16
C ASP A 239 -18.71 -4.47 -17.93
N GLY A 240 -18.05 -5.52 -17.44
CA GLY A 240 -16.85 -6.07 -18.05
C GLY A 240 -15.57 -5.24 -17.88
N LEU A 241 -15.58 -4.19 -17.06
CA LEU A 241 -14.36 -3.45 -16.67
C LEU A 241 -13.41 -4.39 -15.91
N LYS A 242 -12.18 -4.51 -16.40
CA LYS A 242 -11.18 -5.37 -15.79
C LYS A 242 -10.28 -4.60 -14.84
N PHE A 243 -9.84 -5.31 -13.82
CA PHE A 243 -8.89 -4.81 -12.82
C PHE A 243 -7.71 -5.77 -12.67
N VAL A 244 -6.59 -5.20 -12.26
CA VAL A 244 -5.39 -5.94 -11.86
C VAL A 244 -4.92 -5.41 -10.51
N SER A 245 -4.49 -6.30 -9.63
CA SER A 245 -3.65 -5.94 -8.50
C SER A 245 -2.21 -5.94 -9.00
N ALA A 246 -1.46 -4.86 -8.77
CA ALA A 246 -0.08 -4.77 -9.18
C ALA A 246 0.80 -4.18 -8.09
N THR A 247 2.00 -4.74 -7.95
CA THR A 247 3.09 -4.21 -7.13
C THR A 247 4.05 -3.46 -8.04
N VAL A 248 4.36 -2.25 -7.66
CA VAL A 248 5.11 -1.30 -8.50
C VAL A 248 6.24 -0.65 -7.69
N GLU A 249 7.38 -0.43 -8.33
CA GLU A 249 8.43 0.45 -7.84
C GLU A 249 8.49 1.74 -8.65
N LEU A 250 8.60 2.87 -7.94
CA LEU A 250 8.87 4.19 -8.50
C LEU A 250 10.17 4.73 -7.93
N ARG A 251 11.01 5.28 -8.80
CA ARG A 251 12.26 5.96 -8.44
C ARG A 251 12.21 7.42 -8.85
N PRO A 252 12.77 8.33 -8.04
CA PRO A 252 12.93 9.73 -8.44
C PRO A 252 13.64 9.83 -9.80
N ALA A 253 13.07 10.58 -10.75
CA ALA A 253 13.67 10.78 -12.06
C ALA A 253 15.05 11.44 -11.90
N ALA A 254 16.06 10.84 -12.53
CA ALA A 254 17.39 11.43 -12.60
C ALA A 254 17.39 12.65 -13.55
N ALA A 255 18.14 13.70 -13.20
CA ALA A 255 18.13 14.95 -13.94
C ALA A 255 18.59 14.84 -15.41
N ASN A 256 19.13 13.69 -15.85
CA ASN A 256 19.77 13.51 -17.15
C ASN A 256 19.35 12.25 -17.94
N ASP A 257 18.36 11.47 -17.52
CA ASP A 257 17.98 10.26 -18.24
C ASP A 257 16.99 10.54 -19.38
N ALA A 258 17.53 10.63 -20.60
CA ALA A 258 16.74 10.77 -21.83
C ALA A 258 16.22 9.43 -22.39
N GLU A 259 16.63 8.28 -21.83
CA GLU A 259 16.17 6.93 -22.22
C GLU A 259 15.31 6.32 -21.12
N ARG A 260 14.06 6.77 -21.03
CA ARG A 260 13.07 6.13 -20.14
C ARG A 260 12.70 4.77 -20.71
N GLN A 261 12.95 3.70 -19.95
CA GLN A 261 12.44 2.38 -20.28
C GLN A 261 10.91 2.43 -20.26
N LYS A 262 10.26 1.84 -21.26
CA LYS A 262 8.80 1.72 -21.27
C LYS A 262 8.37 0.68 -20.27
N THR A 263 7.56 1.08 -19.31
CA THR A 263 6.90 0.16 -18.39
C THR A 263 6.00 -0.80 -19.14
N GLY A 264 5.99 -2.06 -18.71
CA GLY A 264 5.03 -3.04 -19.22
C GLY A 264 3.60 -2.69 -18.82
N ASP A 265 2.63 -3.04 -19.67
CA ASP A 265 1.21 -2.92 -19.37
C ASP A 265 0.71 -4.21 -18.69
N PRO A 266 0.27 -4.16 -17.41
CA PRO A 266 -0.15 -5.34 -16.65
C PRO A 266 -1.39 -6.04 -17.23
N PHE A 267 -2.14 -5.39 -18.13
CA PHE A 267 -3.29 -5.99 -18.81
C PHE A 267 -2.90 -6.80 -20.03
N THR A 268 -1.69 -6.60 -20.57
CA THR A 268 -1.18 -7.30 -21.78
C THR A 268 -0.09 -8.31 -21.47
N LEU A 269 0.62 -8.15 -20.35
CA LEU A 269 1.64 -9.08 -19.90
C LEU A 269 1.03 -10.37 -19.34
N LYS A 270 1.74 -11.50 -19.50
CA LYS A 270 1.37 -12.71 -18.78
C LYS A 270 1.64 -12.52 -17.30
N SER A 271 0.57 -12.64 -16.48
CA SER A 271 0.75 -12.68 -15.03
C SER A 271 1.67 -13.86 -14.64
N PRO A 272 2.63 -13.66 -13.74
CA PRO A 272 3.41 -14.74 -13.17
C PRO A 272 2.56 -15.70 -12.33
N HIS A 273 1.36 -15.27 -11.92
CA HIS A 273 0.42 -16.05 -11.13
C HIS A 273 -0.80 -16.46 -11.99
N ALA A 274 -1.09 -17.78 -12.03
CA ALA A 274 -2.33 -18.27 -12.61
C ALA A 274 -3.51 -17.82 -11.73
N PRO A 275 -4.70 -17.54 -12.32
CA PRO A 275 -5.88 -17.23 -11.52
C PRO A 275 -6.17 -18.39 -10.57
N SER A 276 -6.11 -18.13 -9.26
CA SER A 276 -6.41 -19.14 -8.24
C SER A 276 -7.93 -19.39 -8.26
N SER A 277 -8.35 -20.61 -8.52
CA SER A 277 -9.74 -21.06 -8.40
C SER A 277 -10.14 -21.39 -6.95
N GLY A 278 -9.47 -20.79 -5.96
CA GLY A 278 -9.67 -21.05 -4.54
C GLY A 278 -10.04 -19.78 -3.77
N SER A 279 -11.03 -19.91 -2.87
CA SER A 279 -11.35 -18.89 -1.87
C SER A 279 -10.12 -18.60 -1.03
N CYS A 280 -9.63 -17.38 -1.01
CA CYS A 280 -8.45 -16.96 -0.25
C CYS A 280 -8.70 -16.73 1.24
N CYS A 281 -9.95 -16.83 1.68
CA CYS A 281 -10.34 -16.63 3.09
C CYS A 281 -10.68 -17.99 3.73
N GLY A 282 -9.69 -18.62 4.37
CA GLY A 282 -9.83 -19.79 5.20
C GLY A 282 -8.99 -19.65 6.45
#